data_a37e639641ef338f7a33c1cd5ff7d3c2
#
_entry.id   a37e639641ef338f7a33c1cd5ff7d3c2
#
_cell.length_a   1.000
_cell.length_b   1.000
_cell.length_c   1.000
_cell.angle_alpha   90.00
_cell.angle_beta   90.00
_cell.angle_gamma   90.00
#
_symmetry.space_group_name_H-M   'P 1'
#
loop_
_entity.id
_entity.type
_entity.pdbx_description
1 polymer ?
#
loop_
_entity_poly.entity_id
_entity_poly.type
_entity_poly.pdbx_seq_one_letter_code
_entity_poly.pdbx_strand_id
1 'polypeptide(L)'
;MLKLISWNVNGLRACYDKGFADAFRRLDADFFCLQETKMQEGQLDAQFEGYRSYWNYAEKKGYSGTAVFSRLEPLSVTYGMGIDEHDHEGRVITLELDSFFLITVYTPNSQDGLRRLEYRMKWEDDFRAYLKKLEEKKPVIVCGDLNVAHREIDLKNPKTNRKNAGFTDEERAKFTTPVSYTHLRAHETRG
;
A
#
# COMPACT_ATOMS: atom_id res chain seq x y z
N MET A 1 -8.54 -19.44 -9.46
CA MET A 1 -8.75 -18.41 -8.41
C MET A 1 -7.42 -17.69 -8.23
N LEU A 2 -7.37 -16.35 -8.34
CA LEU A 2 -6.14 -15.57 -8.12
C LEU A 2 -5.86 -15.45 -6.63
N LYS A 3 -4.60 -15.59 -6.25
CA LYS A 3 -4.09 -15.42 -4.89
C LYS A 3 -3.26 -14.14 -4.82
N LEU A 4 -3.71 -13.19 -4.01
CA LEU A 4 -3.05 -11.91 -3.78
C LEU A 4 -2.56 -11.85 -2.33
N ILE A 5 -1.35 -11.37 -2.14
CA ILE A 5 -0.75 -11.15 -0.82
C ILE A 5 -0.31 -9.70 -0.73
N SER A 6 -0.63 -9.06 0.38
CA SER A 6 -0.15 -7.73 0.75
C SER A 6 0.66 -7.85 2.05
N TRP A 7 1.86 -7.24 2.07
CA TRP A 7 2.78 -7.36 3.20
C TRP A 7 3.60 -6.08 3.38
N ASN A 8 3.36 -5.36 4.48
CA ASN A 8 4.30 -4.33 4.92
C ASN A 8 5.54 -5.03 5.50
N VAL A 9 6.67 -4.92 4.81
CA VAL A 9 7.93 -5.61 5.16
C VAL A 9 8.82 -4.81 6.08
N ASN A 10 8.49 -3.54 6.34
CA ASN A 10 9.27 -2.64 7.21
C ASN A 10 10.79 -2.68 6.92
N GLY A 11 11.15 -2.58 5.65
CA GLY A 11 12.51 -2.70 5.16
C GLY A 11 12.82 -4.08 4.59
N LEU A 12 12.74 -4.20 3.25
CA LEU A 12 12.85 -5.49 2.57
C LEU A 12 14.20 -6.18 2.80
N ARG A 13 15.32 -5.46 2.86
CA ARG A 13 16.64 -6.08 3.13
C ARG A 13 16.63 -6.85 4.44
N ALA A 14 16.19 -6.20 5.53
CA ALA A 14 16.12 -6.84 6.84
C ALA A 14 15.09 -7.98 6.89
N CYS A 15 14.00 -7.86 6.11
CA CYS A 15 13.02 -8.93 5.96
C CYS A 15 13.59 -10.11 5.16
N TYR A 16 14.41 -9.83 4.14
CA TYR A 16 15.07 -10.84 3.32
C TYR A 16 16.00 -11.73 4.14
N ASP A 17 16.81 -11.11 5.01
CA ASP A 17 17.71 -11.81 5.93
C ASP A 17 16.96 -12.69 6.95
N LYS A 18 15.69 -12.41 7.20
CA LYS A 18 14.79 -13.18 8.10
C LYS A 18 13.96 -14.24 7.38
N GLY A 19 14.27 -14.55 6.13
CA GLY A 19 13.62 -15.64 5.39
C GLY A 19 12.45 -15.19 4.51
N PHE A 20 12.43 -13.95 4.07
CA PHE A 20 11.42 -13.46 3.12
C PHE A 20 11.31 -14.34 1.88
N ALA A 21 12.44 -14.74 1.29
CA ALA A 21 12.45 -15.54 0.07
C ALA A 21 11.77 -16.92 0.26
N ASP A 22 11.96 -17.56 1.41
CA ASP A 22 11.32 -18.85 1.71
C ASP A 22 9.82 -18.67 1.96
N ALA A 23 9.43 -17.60 2.68
CA ALA A 23 8.03 -17.26 2.87
C ALA A 23 7.35 -16.96 1.53
N PHE A 24 7.99 -16.18 0.67
CA PHE A 24 7.51 -15.83 -0.66
C PHE A 24 7.23 -17.10 -1.49
N ARG A 25 8.20 -18.02 -1.59
CA ARG A 25 8.05 -19.28 -2.34
C ARG A 25 6.94 -20.16 -1.75
N ARG A 26 6.88 -20.29 -0.41
CA ARG A 26 5.87 -21.11 0.27
C ARG A 26 4.46 -20.57 0.11
N LEU A 27 4.30 -19.24 0.12
CA LEU A 27 3.02 -18.59 -0.05
C LEU A 27 2.49 -18.71 -1.48
N ASP A 28 3.36 -18.79 -2.46
CA ASP A 28 3.03 -19.13 -3.86
C ASP A 28 1.81 -18.40 -4.39
N ALA A 29 1.88 -17.07 -4.44
CA ALA A 29 0.78 -16.21 -4.85
C ALA A 29 0.96 -15.71 -6.29
N ASP A 30 -0.14 -15.34 -6.95
CA ASP A 30 -0.11 -14.72 -8.27
C ASP A 30 0.42 -13.28 -8.20
N PHE A 31 0.13 -12.59 -7.08
CA PHE A 31 0.60 -11.23 -6.82
C PHE A 31 1.10 -11.10 -5.38
N PHE A 32 2.29 -10.52 -5.22
CA PHE A 32 2.80 -10.03 -3.95
C PHE A 32 2.94 -8.52 -4.00
N CYS A 33 2.22 -7.83 -3.13
CA CYS A 33 2.24 -6.39 -2.99
C CYS A 33 2.97 -6.03 -1.70
N LEU A 34 4.10 -5.35 -1.82
CA LEU A 34 4.94 -4.98 -0.69
C LEU A 34 4.86 -3.50 -0.39
N GLN A 35 4.80 -3.16 0.89
CA GLN A 35 4.84 -1.80 1.36
C GLN A 35 6.04 -1.61 2.30
N GLU A 36 6.50 -0.37 2.37
CA GLU A 36 7.62 0.03 3.20
C GLU A 36 8.90 -0.76 2.90
N THR A 37 9.21 -0.88 1.60
CA THR A 37 10.40 -1.62 1.14
C THR A 37 11.70 -0.97 1.61
N LYS A 38 11.72 0.36 1.79
CA LYS A 38 12.89 1.17 2.16
C LYS A 38 14.10 0.94 1.25
N MET A 39 13.81 0.60 0.00
CA MET A 39 14.82 0.21 -1.00
C MET A 39 15.20 1.37 -1.93
N GLN A 40 16.33 1.21 -2.57
CA GLN A 40 16.73 1.94 -3.75
C GLN A 40 17.17 0.95 -4.81
N GLU A 41 17.18 1.37 -6.06
CA GLU A 41 17.61 0.55 -7.18
C GLU A 41 18.99 -0.06 -6.93
N GLY A 42 19.15 -1.34 -7.27
CA GLY A 42 20.41 -2.06 -7.14
C GLY A 42 20.82 -2.49 -5.73
N GLN A 43 20.04 -2.21 -4.69
CA GLN A 43 20.39 -2.60 -3.32
C GLN A 43 20.12 -4.06 -2.97
N LEU A 44 19.24 -4.72 -3.69
CA LEU A 44 18.89 -6.13 -3.49
C LEU A 44 18.47 -6.74 -4.83
N ASP A 45 19.09 -7.85 -5.20
CA ASP A 45 18.61 -8.67 -6.32
C ASP A 45 17.54 -9.64 -5.82
N ALA A 46 16.32 -9.16 -5.77
CA ALA A 46 15.15 -9.96 -5.39
C ALA A 46 14.43 -10.45 -6.65
N GLN A 47 15.04 -11.40 -7.35
CA GLN A 47 14.42 -12.05 -8.49
C GLN A 47 13.80 -13.38 -8.08
N PHE A 48 12.57 -13.62 -8.53
CA PHE A 48 11.87 -14.89 -8.32
C PHE A 48 11.43 -15.42 -9.66
N GLU A 49 11.77 -16.68 -9.94
CA GLU A 49 11.41 -17.36 -11.18
C GLU A 49 9.89 -17.33 -11.41
N GLY A 50 9.48 -16.96 -12.61
CA GLY A 50 8.08 -16.82 -13.00
C GLY A 50 7.40 -15.53 -12.56
N TYR A 51 8.13 -14.59 -11.94
CA TYR A 51 7.60 -13.29 -11.56
C TYR A 51 8.31 -12.15 -12.28
N ARG A 52 7.52 -11.14 -12.66
CA ARG A 52 8.00 -9.80 -12.97
C ARG A 52 7.88 -8.93 -11.72
N SER A 53 8.81 -8.01 -11.53
CA SER A 53 8.80 -7.10 -10.39
C SER A 53 8.71 -5.65 -10.84
N TYR A 54 7.91 -4.88 -10.12
CA TYR A 54 7.68 -3.46 -10.34
C TYR A 54 7.97 -2.72 -9.05
N TRP A 55 8.81 -1.68 -9.12
CA TRP A 55 9.31 -0.99 -7.95
C TRP A 55 9.04 0.50 -8.03
N ASN A 56 8.52 1.08 -6.96
CA ASN A 56 8.38 2.51 -6.80
C ASN A 56 9.17 2.93 -5.56
N TYR A 57 10.33 3.53 -5.81
CA TYR A 57 11.24 3.97 -4.76
C TYR A 57 10.90 5.39 -4.32
N ALA A 58 11.08 5.67 -3.02
CA ALA A 58 11.08 7.05 -2.57
C ALA A 58 12.40 7.73 -2.95
N GLU A 59 12.38 9.01 -3.24
CA GLU A 59 13.60 9.80 -3.45
C GLU A 59 14.47 9.82 -2.21
N LYS A 60 13.83 9.90 -1.04
CA LYS A 60 14.52 9.79 0.24
C LYS A 60 14.97 8.36 0.51
N LYS A 61 16.28 8.14 0.60
CA LYS A 61 16.89 6.83 0.88
C LYS A 61 16.43 6.24 2.22
N GLY A 62 16.14 4.93 2.23
CA GLY A 62 15.76 4.20 3.43
C GLY A 62 14.35 4.55 3.96
N TYR A 63 13.49 5.09 3.11
CA TYR A 63 12.16 5.57 3.47
C TYR A 63 11.11 5.04 2.52
N SER A 64 9.88 4.75 3.04
CA SER A 64 8.72 4.39 2.22
C SER A 64 9.02 3.30 1.16
N GLY A 65 8.50 3.47 -0.04
CA GLY A 65 8.70 2.57 -1.17
C GLY A 65 7.72 1.40 -1.20
N THR A 66 7.26 1.07 -2.42
CA THR A 66 6.38 -0.07 -2.68
C THR A 66 6.96 -0.95 -3.77
N ALA A 67 6.55 -2.21 -3.81
CA ALA A 67 6.87 -3.13 -4.89
C ALA A 67 5.72 -4.09 -5.16
N VAL A 68 5.63 -4.58 -6.40
CA VAL A 68 4.71 -5.66 -6.77
C VAL A 68 5.50 -6.72 -7.52
N PHE A 69 5.37 -7.96 -7.11
CA PHE A 69 5.77 -9.14 -7.88
C PHE A 69 4.51 -9.76 -8.49
N SER A 70 4.52 -9.99 -9.78
CA SER A 70 3.38 -10.50 -10.53
C SER A 70 3.78 -11.66 -11.45
N ARG A 71 3.00 -12.73 -11.43
CA ARG A 71 3.07 -13.79 -12.43
C ARG A 71 2.38 -13.43 -13.73
N LEU A 72 1.36 -12.58 -13.65
CA LEU A 72 0.64 -12.10 -14.82
C LEU A 72 1.31 -10.84 -15.35
N GLU A 73 1.38 -10.74 -16.66
CA GLU A 73 1.85 -9.53 -17.35
C GLU A 73 0.74 -8.49 -17.35
N PRO A 74 0.93 -7.31 -16.75
CA PRO A 74 -0.06 -6.24 -16.81
C PRO A 74 -0.05 -5.59 -18.19
N LEU A 75 -1.20 -5.04 -18.60
CA LEU A 75 -1.34 -4.21 -19.80
C LEU A 75 -0.55 -2.90 -19.65
N SER A 76 -0.55 -2.35 -18.46
CA SER A 76 0.22 -1.14 -18.11
C SER A 76 0.57 -1.10 -16.64
N VAL A 77 1.61 -0.34 -16.31
CA VAL A 77 2.03 -0.06 -14.92
C VAL A 77 2.14 1.44 -14.73
N THR A 78 1.50 1.95 -13.67
CA THR A 78 1.58 3.35 -13.28
C THR A 78 2.21 3.46 -11.90
N TYR A 79 3.16 4.38 -11.75
CA TYR A 79 3.81 4.71 -10.49
C TYR A 79 3.29 6.06 -10.00
N GLY A 80 2.83 6.11 -8.73
CA GLY A 80 2.17 7.29 -8.19
C GLY A 80 0.73 7.47 -8.65
N MET A 81 0.22 8.69 -8.50
CA MET A 81 -1.14 9.09 -8.84
C MET A 81 -1.18 10.14 -9.97
N GLY A 82 -0.02 10.56 -10.46
CA GLY A 82 0.13 11.67 -11.40
C GLY A 82 0.03 13.05 -10.72
N ILE A 83 0.34 13.11 -9.42
CA ILE A 83 0.34 14.33 -8.61
C ILE A 83 1.73 14.50 -8.01
N ASP A 84 2.47 15.49 -8.52
CA ASP A 84 3.87 15.73 -8.17
C ASP A 84 4.12 15.77 -6.66
N GLU A 85 3.29 16.49 -5.90
CA GLU A 85 3.37 16.57 -4.43
C GLU A 85 3.35 15.20 -3.72
N HIS A 86 2.77 14.16 -4.34
CA HIS A 86 2.56 12.85 -3.73
C HIS A 86 3.51 11.77 -4.25
N ASP A 87 4.05 11.95 -5.45
CA ASP A 87 4.68 10.87 -6.19
C ASP A 87 6.17 10.66 -5.87
N HIS A 88 6.78 11.53 -5.04
CA HIS A 88 8.19 11.43 -4.64
C HIS A 88 8.48 10.41 -3.52
N GLU A 89 7.44 9.87 -2.88
CA GLU A 89 7.62 8.97 -1.74
C GLU A 89 7.40 7.48 -2.08
N GLY A 90 7.21 7.12 -3.36
CA GLY A 90 7.11 5.73 -3.82
C GLY A 90 5.96 4.95 -3.18
N ARG A 91 4.76 5.56 -3.06
CA ARG A 91 3.66 5.03 -2.25
C ARG A 91 2.64 4.22 -3.00
N VAL A 92 2.51 4.38 -4.30
CA VAL A 92 1.45 3.77 -5.10
C VAL A 92 2.03 3.12 -6.34
N ILE A 93 1.65 1.85 -6.59
CA ILE A 93 1.84 1.18 -7.88
C ILE A 93 0.48 0.66 -8.32
N THR A 94 0.10 0.95 -9.55
CA THR A 94 -1.12 0.44 -10.19
C THR A 94 -0.74 -0.47 -11.34
N LEU A 95 -1.19 -1.72 -11.30
CA LEU A 95 -1.14 -2.64 -12.42
C LEU A 95 -2.51 -2.67 -13.11
N GLU A 96 -2.56 -2.42 -14.39
CA GLU A 96 -3.74 -2.65 -15.21
C GLU A 96 -3.73 -4.07 -15.74
N LEU A 97 -4.70 -4.88 -15.33
CA LEU A 97 -4.93 -6.23 -15.86
C LEU A 97 -6.13 -6.17 -16.84
N ASP A 98 -6.37 -7.26 -17.55
CA ASP A 98 -7.47 -7.33 -18.54
C ASP A 98 -8.83 -6.97 -17.92
N SER A 99 -9.13 -7.48 -16.72
CA SER A 99 -10.44 -7.38 -16.09
C SER A 99 -10.52 -6.49 -14.85
N PHE A 100 -9.38 -6.02 -14.32
CA PHE A 100 -9.34 -5.18 -13.11
C PHE A 100 -8.03 -4.39 -13.01
N PHE A 101 -8.03 -3.37 -12.15
CA PHE A 101 -6.81 -2.74 -11.65
C PHE A 101 -6.40 -3.34 -10.31
N LEU A 102 -5.11 -3.64 -10.14
CA LEU A 102 -4.52 -3.98 -8.84
C LEU A 102 -3.65 -2.83 -8.37
N ILE A 103 -3.94 -2.29 -7.19
CA ILE A 103 -3.22 -1.18 -6.59
C ILE A 103 -2.60 -1.62 -5.28
N THR A 104 -1.28 -1.46 -5.16
CA THR A 104 -0.63 -1.47 -3.86
C THR A 104 -0.41 -0.06 -3.37
N VAL A 105 -0.69 0.17 -2.09
CA VAL A 105 -0.57 1.49 -1.47
C VAL A 105 0.12 1.41 -0.11
N TYR A 106 0.98 2.38 0.15
CA TYR A 106 1.52 2.68 1.47
C TYR A 106 1.14 4.11 1.84
N THR A 107 0.02 4.25 2.53
CA THR A 107 -0.55 5.55 2.89
C THR A 107 0.39 6.33 3.81
N PRO A 108 0.56 7.65 3.65
CA PRO A 108 1.39 8.45 4.54
C PRO A 108 0.93 8.34 6.00
N ASN A 109 1.84 8.21 6.93
CA ASN A 109 1.56 8.30 8.35
C ASN A 109 1.52 9.76 8.81
N SER A 110 0.58 10.13 9.69
CA SER A 110 0.47 11.50 10.22
C SER A 110 1.62 11.90 11.16
N GLN A 111 2.45 10.95 11.57
CA GLN A 111 3.62 11.08 12.43
C GLN A 111 3.31 11.57 13.85
N ASP A 112 4.32 11.50 14.72
CA ASP A 112 4.22 11.97 16.09
C ASP A 112 3.84 13.47 16.15
N GLY A 113 2.90 13.77 17.07
CA GLY A 113 2.35 15.13 17.16
C GLY A 113 1.50 15.54 15.98
N LEU A 114 1.08 14.58 15.13
CA LEU A 114 0.21 14.81 13.97
C LEU A 114 0.78 15.83 12.96
N ARG A 115 2.10 15.95 12.87
CA ARG A 115 2.80 16.95 12.04
C ARG A 115 2.46 16.87 10.55
N ARG A 116 2.00 15.71 10.08
CA ARG A 116 1.63 15.47 8.70
C ARG A 116 0.13 15.20 8.52
N LEU A 117 -0.71 15.48 9.53
CA LEU A 117 -2.14 15.19 9.45
C LEU A 117 -2.81 15.93 8.29
N GLU A 118 -2.53 17.23 8.12
CA GLU A 118 -3.09 18.04 7.04
C GLU A 118 -2.71 17.48 5.65
N TYR A 119 -1.42 17.16 5.46
CA TYR A 119 -0.93 16.51 4.24
C TYR A 119 -1.62 15.15 4.03
N ARG A 120 -1.76 14.35 5.10
CA ARG A 120 -2.43 13.05 5.06
C ARG A 120 -3.89 13.20 4.60
N MET A 121 -4.61 14.19 5.10
CA MET A 121 -6.01 14.43 4.73
C MET A 121 -6.15 14.80 3.25
N LYS A 122 -5.25 15.64 2.73
CA LYS A 122 -5.21 15.98 1.31
C LYS A 122 -4.87 14.75 0.46
N TRP A 123 -3.84 14.00 0.85
CA TRP A 123 -3.42 12.78 0.16
C TRP A 123 -4.57 11.76 0.04
N GLU A 124 -5.37 11.58 1.08
CA GLU A 124 -6.53 10.67 1.09
C GLU A 124 -7.62 11.13 0.10
N ASP A 125 -7.87 12.43 0.01
CA ASP A 125 -8.85 12.97 -0.95
C ASP A 125 -8.39 12.73 -2.39
N ASP A 126 -7.11 12.99 -2.67
CA ASP A 126 -6.50 12.82 -3.98
C ASP A 126 -6.42 11.33 -4.37
N PHE A 127 -6.07 10.45 -3.43
CA PHE A 127 -6.07 9.01 -3.65
C PHE A 127 -7.47 8.49 -3.96
N ARG A 128 -8.48 8.95 -3.23
CA ARG A 128 -9.88 8.60 -3.50
C ARG A 128 -10.34 9.07 -4.89
N ALA A 129 -9.96 10.28 -5.29
CA ALA A 129 -10.26 10.80 -6.63
C ALA A 129 -9.58 9.95 -7.71
N TYR A 130 -8.33 9.53 -7.47
CA TYR A 130 -7.59 8.62 -8.35
C TYR A 130 -8.30 7.27 -8.49
N LEU A 131 -8.73 6.65 -7.39
CA LEU A 131 -9.47 5.37 -7.41
C LEU A 131 -10.77 5.47 -8.21
N LYS A 132 -11.56 6.53 -7.99
CA LYS A 132 -12.82 6.75 -8.72
C LYS A 132 -12.61 6.84 -10.22
N LYS A 133 -11.57 7.54 -10.67
CA LYS A 133 -11.22 7.63 -12.09
C LYS A 133 -10.88 6.27 -12.71
N LEU A 134 -10.24 5.37 -11.95
CA LEU A 134 -9.95 4.02 -12.42
C LEU A 134 -11.21 3.14 -12.44
N GLU A 135 -12.07 3.26 -11.43
CA GLU A 135 -13.33 2.52 -11.32
C GLU A 135 -14.30 2.78 -12.49
N GLU A 136 -14.22 3.97 -13.12
CA GLU A 136 -14.97 4.26 -14.35
C GLU A 136 -14.62 3.33 -15.52
N LYS A 137 -13.44 2.71 -15.48
CA LYS A 137 -12.94 1.84 -16.58
C LYS A 137 -13.08 0.36 -16.25
N LYS A 138 -12.64 -0.05 -15.07
CA LYS A 138 -12.58 -1.45 -14.62
C LYS A 138 -12.71 -1.52 -13.10
N PRO A 139 -13.15 -2.67 -12.53
CA PRO A 139 -13.06 -2.92 -11.09
C PRO A 139 -11.66 -2.66 -10.54
N VAL A 140 -11.59 -2.13 -9.33
CA VAL A 140 -10.33 -1.80 -8.66
C VAL A 140 -10.16 -2.66 -7.41
N ILE A 141 -9.02 -3.33 -7.29
CA ILE A 141 -8.59 -4.03 -6.07
C ILE A 141 -7.48 -3.20 -5.45
N VAL A 142 -7.71 -2.73 -4.22
CA VAL A 142 -6.70 -2.00 -3.44
C VAL A 142 -6.21 -2.89 -2.32
N CYS A 143 -4.91 -3.01 -2.17
CA CYS A 143 -4.29 -3.66 -1.02
C CYS A 143 -3.09 -2.83 -0.54
N GLY A 144 -2.74 -2.97 0.72
CA GLY A 144 -1.59 -2.25 1.26
C GLY A 144 -1.72 -1.91 2.73
N ASP A 145 -0.85 -1.01 3.17
CA ASP A 145 -0.88 -0.45 4.51
C ASP A 145 -1.56 0.93 4.48
N LEU A 146 -2.76 0.98 5.00
CA LEU A 146 -3.58 2.19 5.00
C LEU A 146 -3.28 3.12 6.18
N ASN A 147 -2.38 2.73 7.09
CA ASN A 147 -1.96 3.52 8.25
C ASN A 147 -3.13 4.13 9.04
N VAL A 148 -4.23 3.36 9.15
CA VAL A 148 -5.40 3.75 9.93
C VAL A 148 -6.10 2.53 10.52
N ALA A 149 -6.41 2.57 11.81
CA ALA A 149 -7.36 1.66 12.45
C ALA A 149 -8.76 2.29 12.34
N HIS A 150 -9.69 1.61 11.67
CA HIS A 150 -11.01 2.19 11.36
C HIS A 150 -11.91 2.25 12.59
N ARG A 151 -12.00 1.14 13.33
CA ARG A 151 -12.89 0.98 14.48
C ARG A 151 -12.10 0.76 15.77
N GLU A 152 -12.74 0.96 16.91
CA GLU A 152 -12.11 0.72 18.22
C GLU A 152 -11.64 -0.72 18.42
N ILE A 153 -12.31 -1.69 17.78
CA ILE A 153 -11.94 -3.10 17.83
C ILE A 153 -10.61 -3.38 17.12
N ASP A 154 -10.20 -2.51 16.18
CA ASP A 154 -9.00 -2.67 15.37
C ASP A 154 -7.73 -2.24 16.11
N LEU A 155 -7.87 -1.74 17.36
CA LEU A 155 -6.76 -1.21 18.13
C LEU A 155 -6.81 -1.67 19.60
N LYS A 156 -5.65 -2.04 20.17
CA LYS A 156 -5.56 -2.57 21.54
C LYS A 156 -6.00 -1.56 22.62
N ASN A 157 -5.71 -0.27 22.46
CA ASN A 157 -6.01 0.78 23.45
C ASN A 157 -6.68 1.99 22.76
N PRO A 158 -7.92 1.87 22.28
CA PRO A 158 -8.53 2.92 21.44
C PRO A 158 -8.68 4.26 22.16
N LYS A 159 -9.06 4.25 23.45
CA LYS A 159 -9.31 5.47 24.22
C LYS A 159 -8.07 6.37 24.36
N THR A 160 -6.90 5.78 24.53
CA THR A 160 -5.64 6.53 24.70
C THR A 160 -5.02 6.93 23.35
N ASN A 161 -5.42 6.29 22.26
CA ASN A 161 -4.86 6.52 20.94
C ASN A 161 -5.67 7.49 20.05
N ARG A 162 -6.79 8.01 20.52
CA ARG A 162 -7.71 8.83 19.73
C ARG A 162 -7.10 10.15 19.17
N LYS A 163 -5.97 10.56 19.73
CA LYS A 163 -5.20 11.74 19.30
C LYS A 163 -3.82 11.36 18.72
N ASN A 164 -3.60 10.10 18.43
CA ASN A 164 -2.36 9.60 17.86
C ASN A 164 -2.53 9.28 16.38
N ALA A 165 -1.43 9.37 15.63
CA ALA A 165 -1.40 9.00 14.22
C ALA A 165 -1.94 7.57 13.99
N GLY A 166 -2.78 7.43 12.95
CA GLY A 166 -3.44 6.17 12.61
C GLY A 166 -4.75 5.90 13.33
N PHE A 167 -5.20 6.80 14.25
CA PHE A 167 -6.49 6.64 14.95
C PHE A 167 -7.20 7.96 15.29
N THR A 168 -6.84 9.05 14.64
CA THR A 168 -7.58 10.32 14.79
C THR A 168 -8.97 10.22 14.19
N ASP A 169 -9.88 11.07 14.65
CA ASP A 169 -11.25 11.10 14.12
C ASP A 169 -11.26 11.50 12.64
N GLU A 170 -10.32 12.36 12.22
CA GLU A 170 -10.13 12.80 10.83
C GLU A 170 -9.68 11.64 9.93
N GLU A 171 -8.65 10.88 10.32
CA GLU A 171 -8.16 9.72 9.56
C GLU A 171 -9.25 8.65 9.41
N ARG A 172 -9.96 8.35 10.48
CA ARG A 172 -11.06 7.39 10.50
C ARG A 172 -12.22 7.83 9.62
N ALA A 173 -12.59 9.12 9.65
CA ALA A 173 -13.65 9.68 8.82
C ALA A 173 -13.29 9.59 7.33
N LYS A 174 -12.04 9.89 6.95
CA LYS A 174 -11.55 9.73 5.57
C LYS A 174 -11.62 8.29 5.10
N PHE A 175 -11.30 7.33 5.95
CA PHE A 175 -11.39 5.91 5.61
C PHE A 175 -12.84 5.40 5.53
N THR A 176 -13.75 5.93 6.34
CA THR A 176 -15.18 5.57 6.30
C THR A 176 -15.80 5.86 4.94
N THR A 177 -15.42 6.96 4.30
CA THR A 177 -15.99 7.39 3.02
C THR A 177 -15.75 6.39 1.89
N PRO A 178 -14.53 5.91 1.59
CA PRO A 178 -14.31 4.87 0.59
C PRO A 178 -15.02 3.55 0.91
N VAL A 179 -14.96 3.11 2.17
CA VAL A 179 -15.58 1.85 2.61
C VAL A 179 -17.11 1.87 2.46
N SER A 180 -17.74 3.03 2.60
CA SER A 180 -19.20 3.15 2.49
C SER A 180 -19.71 3.27 1.04
N TYR A 181 -18.89 3.78 0.12
CA TYR A 181 -19.28 4.02 -1.28
C TYR A 181 -18.72 2.99 -2.26
N THR A 182 -17.59 2.40 -1.96
CA THR A 182 -17.00 1.29 -2.70
C THR A 182 -17.15 0.06 -1.84
N HIS A 183 -17.44 -1.10 -2.37
CA HIS A 183 -17.55 -2.35 -1.61
C HIS A 183 -16.19 -2.81 -1.04
N LEU A 184 -15.33 -1.88 -0.62
CA LEU A 184 -14.06 -2.16 0.06
C LEU A 184 -14.35 -2.83 1.41
N ARG A 185 -13.97 -4.07 1.56
CA ARG A 185 -13.96 -4.78 2.83
C ARG A 185 -12.55 -4.70 3.39
N ALA A 186 -12.39 -4.04 4.52
CA ALA A 186 -11.15 -4.09 5.26
C ALA A 186 -11.03 -5.48 5.92
N HIS A 187 -10.02 -6.23 5.54
CA HIS A 187 -9.58 -7.41 6.27
C HIS A 187 -8.27 -7.04 6.96
N GLU A 188 -8.31 -6.81 8.27
CA GLU A 188 -7.10 -6.63 9.05
C GLU A 188 -6.55 -8.01 9.44
N THR A 189 -5.28 -8.24 9.09
CA THR A 189 -4.50 -9.34 9.66
C THR A 189 -3.73 -8.78 10.85
N ARG A 190 -4.14 -9.16 12.06
CA ARG A 190 -3.32 -8.90 13.24
C ARG A 190 -2.08 -9.79 13.19
N GLY A 191 -0.89 -9.18 13.11
CA GLY A 191 0.37 -9.85 13.38
C GLY A 191 0.60 -9.95 14.87
#